data_8eb50a91c062ac9d842e519f9b65d96e
#
_entry.id   8eb50a91c062ac9d842e519f9b65d96e
#
_cell.length_a   1.000
_cell.length_b   1.000
_cell.length_c   1.000
_cell.angle_alpha   90.00
_cell.angle_beta   90.00
_cell.angle_gamma   90.00
#
_symmetry.space_group_name_H-M   'P 1'
#
loop_
_entity.id
_entity.type
_entity.pdbx_description
1 polymer ?
#
loop_
_entity_poly.entity_id
_entity_poly.type
_entity_poly.pdbx_seq_one_letter_code
_entity_poly.pdbx_strand_id
1 'polypeptide(L)'
;MITRQYTLKARSLPKVDYHCHINITEYSDPANPTVISVSKEEFIADLKEGGIDKAVILSDRRTTPKQVADFCKQAPERFIGFGYVNPILIGSDEDTRKQREELGLYGLKLYPCSDGYSPDDTHAFKVYEVASELDMPIMFHHAGMPVPYDYLKNTNPAQIDVVAQCFPELKIVLAHLGYPRVDETLYVARKHRNVFCDISWPYGDVNHPSFVYLLWKDLLTALNMGVLDKIVFGTDYPGVRQRPYVDMLMDINRYATHDDLKLPMDRVMNMLDKNIHSHGLVP
;
A
#
# COMPACT_ATOMS: atom_id res chain seq x y z
N MET A 1 -15.90 -0.81 26.72
CA MET A 1 -16.92 -1.75 26.21
C MET A 1 -17.05 -1.70 24.69
N ILE A 2 -17.14 -0.52 24.06
CA ILE A 2 -17.27 -0.31 22.61
C ILE A 2 -16.07 -0.88 21.84
N THR A 3 -14.84 -0.56 22.22
CA THR A 3 -13.60 -1.04 21.56
C THR A 3 -13.55 -2.58 21.51
N ARG A 4 -13.94 -3.25 22.60
CA ARG A 4 -13.97 -4.72 22.65
C ARG A 4 -14.95 -5.33 21.64
N GLN A 5 -16.09 -4.70 21.41
CA GLN A 5 -17.08 -5.14 20.42
C GLN A 5 -16.54 -5.04 19.00
N TYR A 6 -15.90 -3.93 18.64
CA TYR A 6 -15.27 -3.75 17.31
C TYR A 6 -14.10 -4.70 17.09
N THR A 7 -13.27 -4.91 18.11
CA THR A 7 -12.18 -5.89 18.03
C THR A 7 -12.70 -7.31 17.75
N LEU A 8 -13.80 -7.71 18.42
CA LEU A 8 -14.41 -9.02 18.16
C LEU A 8 -15.01 -9.11 16.76
N LYS A 9 -15.70 -8.06 16.29
CA LYS A 9 -16.25 -8.00 14.94
C LYS A 9 -15.14 -8.01 13.88
N ALA A 10 -14.08 -7.23 14.07
CA ALA A 10 -12.94 -7.22 13.14
C ALA A 10 -12.25 -8.57 13.01
N ARG A 11 -12.24 -9.39 14.07
CA ARG A 11 -11.65 -10.75 14.01
C ARG A 11 -12.40 -11.71 13.11
N SER A 12 -13.71 -11.51 12.91
CA SER A 12 -14.57 -12.39 12.11
C SER A 12 -14.76 -11.93 10.66
N LEU A 13 -14.29 -10.71 10.30
CA LEU A 13 -14.36 -10.21 8.95
C LEU A 13 -13.18 -10.73 8.13
N PRO A 14 -13.39 -11.05 6.84
CA PRO A 14 -12.28 -11.28 5.93
C PRO A 14 -11.41 -10.02 5.87
N LYS A 15 -10.10 -10.20 5.66
CA LYS A 15 -9.14 -9.10 5.58
C LYS A 15 -8.10 -9.37 4.53
N VAL A 16 -7.72 -8.30 3.84
CA VAL A 16 -6.62 -8.30 2.88
C VAL A 16 -5.57 -7.30 3.36
N ASP A 17 -4.33 -7.77 3.54
CA ASP A 17 -3.18 -6.88 3.70
C ASP A 17 -2.64 -6.52 2.31
N TYR A 18 -2.87 -5.28 1.89
CA TYR A 18 -2.56 -4.84 0.53
C TYR A 18 -1.09 -4.46 0.31
N HIS A 19 -0.25 -4.51 1.36
CA HIS A 19 1.14 -4.08 1.27
C HIS A 19 2.06 -4.97 2.11
N CYS A 20 2.62 -6.01 1.49
CA CYS A 20 3.54 -6.93 2.14
C CYS A 20 4.75 -7.23 1.28
N HIS A 21 5.86 -7.53 1.95
CA HIS A 21 7.10 -8.00 1.34
C HIS A 21 7.53 -9.34 1.96
N ILE A 22 8.31 -10.14 1.22
CA ILE A 22 9.01 -11.31 1.78
C ILE A 22 10.40 -10.94 2.31
N ASN A 23 10.93 -9.80 1.84
CA ASN A 23 12.14 -9.17 2.35
C ASN A 23 11.92 -7.66 2.41
N ILE A 24 12.33 -7.00 3.48
CA ILE A 24 12.32 -5.54 3.58
C ILE A 24 13.67 -5.04 4.11
N THR A 25 14.05 -3.83 3.73
CA THR A 25 15.21 -3.17 4.33
C THR A 25 14.74 -2.18 5.38
N GLU A 26 15.18 -2.41 6.58
CA GLU A 26 14.97 -1.49 7.70
C GLU A 26 16.10 -0.46 7.73
N TYR A 27 15.73 0.81 7.86
CA TYR A 27 16.62 1.98 7.91
C TYR A 27 16.55 2.67 9.27
N SER A 28 16.37 1.93 10.37
CA SER A 28 16.47 2.47 11.72
C SER A 28 17.84 3.09 12.00
N ASP A 29 18.88 2.52 11.39
CA ASP A 29 20.20 3.13 11.20
C ASP A 29 20.51 3.24 9.70
N PRO A 30 20.34 4.41 9.06
CA PRO A 30 20.60 4.58 7.63
C PRO A 30 22.04 4.29 7.19
N ALA A 31 23.01 4.36 8.14
CA ALA A 31 24.40 4.01 7.86
C ALA A 31 24.63 2.49 7.80
N ASN A 32 23.79 1.71 8.50
CA ASN A 32 23.89 0.26 8.60
C ASN A 32 22.50 -0.39 8.41
N PRO A 33 21.93 -0.35 7.20
CA PRO A 33 20.60 -0.90 6.94
C PRO A 33 20.62 -2.43 7.10
N THR A 34 19.58 -2.97 7.72
CA THR A 34 19.40 -4.41 7.90
C THR A 34 18.33 -4.96 6.97
N VAL A 35 18.47 -6.21 6.52
CA VAL A 35 17.45 -6.91 5.74
C VAL A 35 16.71 -7.87 6.65
N ILE A 36 15.39 -7.68 6.76
CA ILE A 36 14.48 -8.59 7.43
C ILE A 36 13.87 -9.48 6.36
N SER A 37 14.05 -10.79 6.48
CA SER A 37 13.46 -11.79 5.57
C SER A 37 12.56 -12.72 6.36
N VAL A 38 11.48 -13.17 5.74
CA VAL A 38 10.52 -14.10 6.36
C VAL A 38 10.31 -15.33 5.49
N SER A 39 10.22 -16.48 6.12
CA SER A 39 9.80 -17.72 5.46
C SER A 39 8.29 -17.69 5.18
N LYS A 40 7.85 -18.53 4.24
CA LYS A 40 6.42 -18.71 3.98
C LYS A 40 5.65 -19.13 5.24
N GLU A 41 6.23 -20.04 6.01
CA GLU A 41 5.63 -20.58 7.24
C GLU A 41 5.42 -19.48 8.29
N GLU A 42 6.43 -18.64 8.50
CA GLU A 42 6.33 -17.47 9.39
C GLU A 42 5.29 -16.48 8.89
N PHE A 43 5.30 -16.18 7.59
CA PHE A 43 4.33 -15.27 7.01
C PHE A 43 2.89 -15.78 7.20
N ILE A 44 2.61 -17.05 6.91
CA ILE A 44 1.28 -17.63 7.11
C ILE A 44 0.89 -17.63 8.59
N ALA A 45 1.84 -17.86 9.50
CA ALA A 45 1.57 -17.79 10.94
C ALA A 45 1.18 -16.37 11.38
N ASP A 46 1.89 -15.36 10.91
CA ASP A 46 1.61 -13.95 11.21
C ASP A 46 0.27 -13.48 10.61
N LEU A 47 -0.04 -13.88 9.37
CA LEU A 47 -1.35 -13.64 8.77
C LEU A 47 -2.47 -14.23 9.63
N LYS A 48 -2.30 -15.50 10.08
CA LYS A 48 -3.29 -16.18 10.92
C LYS A 48 -3.45 -15.48 12.27
N GLU A 49 -2.35 -15.03 12.87
CA GLU A 49 -2.39 -14.27 14.13
C GLU A 49 -3.14 -12.94 13.96
N GLY A 50 -2.90 -12.22 12.86
CA GLY A 50 -3.60 -10.99 12.48
C GLY A 50 -5.04 -11.21 12.03
N GLY A 51 -5.44 -12.46 11.76
CA GLY A 51 -6.71 -12.81 11.14
C GLY A 51 -6.83 -12.26 9.72
N ILE A 52 -5.72 -12.23 8.98
CA ILE A 52 -5.64 -11.82 7.58
C ILE A 52 -5.85 -13.04 6.69
N ASP A 53 -6.76 -12.93 5.72
CA ASP A 53 -7.08 -14.03 4.81
C ASP A 53 -6.19 -14.03 3.58
N LYS A 54 -5.89 -12.84 3.03
CA LYS A 54 -5.05 -12.67 1.85
C LYS A 54 -4.02 -11.57 2.06
N ALA A 55 -2.89 -11.66 1.34
CA ALA A 55 -1.87 -10.62 1.31
C ALA A 55 -1.41 -10.34 -0.13
N VAL A 56 -1.20 -9.08 -0.46
CA VAL A 56 -0.54 -8.65 -1.69
C VAL A 56 0.96 -8.59 -1.43
N ILE A 57 1.70 -9.40 -2.18
CA ILE A 57 3.15 -9.53 -2.08
C ILE A 57 3.81 -8.68 -3.16
N LEU A 58 4.62 -7.73 -2.74
CA LEU A 58 5.21 -6.73 -3.61
C LEU A 58 6.64 -7.09 -3.99
N SER A 59 6.96 -6.95 -5.28
CA SER A 59 8.34 -6.99 -5.76
C SER A 59 9.04 -5.65 -5.51
N ASP A 60 10.35 -5.73 -5.45
CA ASP A 60 11.24 -4.57 -5.42
C ASP A 60 12.58 -4.89 -6.13
N ARG A 61 13.59 -4.05 -5.96
CA ARG A 61 14.93 -4.27 -6.55
C ARG A 61 15.66 -5.51 -6.00
N ARG A 62 15.29 -6.01 -4.81
CA ARG A 62 15.93 -7.16 -4.14
C ARG A 62 15.10 -8.41 -4.28
N THR A 63 13.79 -8.25 -4.28
CA THR A 63 12.83 -9.34 -4.45
C THR A 63 12.24 -9.26 -5.85
N THR A 64 12.80 -10.04 -6.75
CA THR A 64 12.43 -10.00 -8.17
C THR A 64 10.99 -10.45 -8.42
N PRO A 65 10.34 -10.02 -9.54
CA PRO A 65 9.00 -10.48 -9.92
C PRO A 65 8.87 -12.01 -9.96
N LYS A 66 9.92 -12.72 -10.41
CA LYS A 66 9.94 -14.18 -10.41
C LYS A 66 9.91 -14.77 -9.00
N GLN A 67 10.68 -14.22 -8.06
CA GLN A 67 10.67 -14.68 -6.67
C GLN A 67 9.29 -14.47 -6.01
N VAL A 68 8.65 -13.33 -6.26
CA VAL A 68 7.28 -13.06 -5.78
C VAL A 68 6.29 -14.04 -6.41
N ALA A 69 6.35 -14.27 -7.72
CA ALA A 69 5.48 -15.24 -8.40
C ALA A 69 5.66 -16.65 -7.84
N ASP A 70 6.91 -17.09 -7.64
CA ASP A 70 7.20 -18.41 -7.09
C ASP A 70 6.77 -18.57 -5.61
N PHE A 71 6.85 -17.47 -4.84
CA PHE A 71 6.32 -17.45 -3.47
C PHE A 71 4.79 -17.55 -3.47
N CYS A 72 4.11 -16.76 -4.29
CA CYS A 72 2.64 -16.74 -4.37
C CYS A 72 2.07 -18.10 -4.83
N LYS A 73 2.75 -18.80 -5.75
CA LYS A 73 2.35 -20.14 -6.21
C LYS A 73 2.30 -21.19 -5.11
N GLN A 74 2.95 -20.96 -3.98
CA GLN A 74 2.97 -21.92 -2.86
C GLN A 74 1.69 -21.87 -2.01
N ALA A 75 0.91 -20.78 -2.08
CA ALA A 75 -0.39 -20.60 -1.43
C ALA A 75 -1.25 -19.59 -2.24
N PRO A 76 -1.68 -19.97 -3.45
CA PRO A 76 -2.33 -19.02 -4.38
C PRO A 76 -3.70 -18.54 -3.89
N GLU A 77 -4.32 -19.24 -2.96
CA GLU A 77 -5.56 -18.81 -2.30
C GLU A 77 -5.33 -17.66 -1.30
N ARG A 78 -4.07 -17.44 -0.87
CA ARG A 78 -3.68 -16.45 0.14
C ARG A 78 -2.86 -15.31 -0.43
N PHE A 79 -2.05 -15.56 -1.45
CA PHE A 79 -1.06 -14.58 -1.93
C PHE A 79 -1.39 -14.08 -3.34
N ILE A 80 -1.35 -12.77 -3.49
CA ILE A 80 -1.52 -12.06 -4.76
C ILE A 80 -0.21 -11.33 -5.06
N GLY A 81 0.46 -11.66 -6.17
CA GLY A 81 1.77 -11.09 -6.48
C GLY A 81 1.67 -9.79 -7.28
N PHE A 82 2.43 -8.78 -6.90
CA PHE A 82 2.70 -7.59 -7.69
C PHE A 82 4.15 -7.59 -8.16
N GLY A 83 4.33 -7.30 -9.44
CA GLY A 83 5.62 -7.20 -10.09
C GLY A 83 6.32 -5.87 -9.87
N TYR A 84 7.47 -5.73 -10.51
CA TYR A 84 8.27 -4.52 -10.51
C TYR A 84 8.97 -4.34 -11.84
N VAL A 85 8.99 -3.11 -12.32
CA VAL A 85 9.86 -2.64 -13.41
C VAL A 85 10.35 -1.23 -13.08
N ASN A 86 11.49 -0.82 -13.64
CA ASN A 86 11.80 0.60 -13.73
C ASN A 86 11.22 1.12 -15.07
N PRO A 87 10.13 1.91 -15.05
CA PRO A 87 9.31 2.16 -16.25
C PRO A 87 10.00 3.02 -17.31
N ILE A 88 11.08 3.75 -16.96
CA ILE A 88 11.82 4.57 -17.93
C ILE A 88 12.87 3.77 -18.72
N LEU A 89 13.11 2.51 -18.37
CA LEU A 89 14.06 1.67 -19.09
C LEU A 89 13.45 1.08 -20.36
N ILE A 90 14.31 0.85 -21.36
CA ILE A 90 13.91 0.21 -22.62
C ILE A 90 13.43 -1.21 -22.33
N GLY A 91 12.29 -1.61 -22.92
CA GLY A 91 11.71 -2.95 -22.77
C GLY A 91 10.90 -3.16 -21.49
N SER A 92 10.73 -2.13 -20.62
CA SER A 92 9.94 -2.24 -19.39
C SER A 92 8.45 -2.51 -19.64
N ASP A 93 7.91 -2.06 -20.76
CA ASP A 93 6.55 -2.37 -21.24
C ASP A 93 6.39 -3.85 -21.60
N GLU A 94 7.34 -4.42 -22.36
CA GLU A 94 7.35 -5.86 -22.65
C GLU A 94 7.54 -6.70 -21.38
N ASP A 95 8.42 -6.28 -20.48
CA ASP A 95 8.62 -6.95 -19.20
C ASP A 95 7.35 -6.90 -18.33
N THR A 96 6.61 -5.79 -18.35
CA THR A 96 5.30 -5.69 -17.69
C THR A 96 4.32 -6.72 -18.22
N ARG A 97 4.21 -6.84 -19.55
CA ARG A 97 3.33 -7.83 -20.20
C ARG A 97 3.73 -9.27 -19.83
N LYS A 98 5.00 -9.62 -19.89
CA LYS A 98 5.52 -10.93 -19.47
C LYS A 98 5.20 -11.23 -17.99
N GLN A 99 5.33 -10.26 -17.11
CA GLN A 99 5.02 -10.44 -15.69
C GLN A 99 3.54 -10.79 -15.48
N ARG A 100 2.63 -10.21 -16.26
CA ARG A 100 1.21 -10.57 -16.23
C ARG A 100 0.94 -11.93 -16.85
N GLU A 101 1.40 -12.16 -18.07
CA GLU A 101 1.01 -13.30 -18.89
C GLU A 101 1.76 -14.60 -18.50
N GLU A 102 3.07 -14.51 -18.17
CA GLU A 102 3.91 -15.68 -17.89
C GLU A 102 4.04 -15.95 -16.38
N LEU A 103 4.14 -14.90 -15.55
CA LEU A 103 4.31 -15.06 -14.11
C LEU A 103 2.99 -15.01 -13.34
N GLY A 104 1.91 -14.50 -13.95
CA GLY A 104 0.58 -14.40 -13.34
C GLY A 104 0.49 -13.30 -12.27
N LEU A 105 1.38 -12.29 -12.32
CA LEU A 105 1.35 -11.17 -11.40
C LEU A 105 0.16 -10.26 -11.69
N TYR A 106 -0.52 -9.83 -10.63
CA TYR A 106 -1.79 -9.12 -10.74
C TYR A 106 -1.62 -7.63 -10.97
N GLY A 107 -0.61 -7.00 -10.38
CA GLY A 107 -0.33 -5.57 -10.48
C GLY A 107 1.16 -5.27 -10.48
N LEU A 108 1.50 -3.99 -10.38
CA LEU A 108 2.88 -3.51 -10.30
C LEU A 108 3.12 -2.69 -9.02
N LYS A 109 4.31 -2.80 -8.43
CA LYS A 109 4.84 -1.88 -7.42
C LYS A 109 5.98 -1.08 -8.06
N LEU A 110 5.88 0.25 -8.03
CA LEU A 110 6.87 1.15 -8.62
C LEU A 110 7.49 2.07 -7.57
N TYR A 111 8.76 2.45 -7.77
CA TYR A 111 9.55 3.20 -6.79
C TYR A 111 10.18 4.47 -7.41
N PRO A 112 9.40 5.51 -7.75
CA PRO A 112 9.93 6.71 -8.43
C PRO A 112 11.06 7.41 -7.67
N CYS A 113 10.95 7.47 -6.33
CA CYS A 113 11.97 8.10 -5.48
C CYS A 113 13.31 7.37 -5.57
N SER A 114 13.31 6.03 -5.49
CA SER A 114 14.51 5.21 -5.48
C SER A 114 15.05 4.92 -6.88
N ASP A 115 14.18 4.85 -7.89
CA ASP A 115 14.56 4.62 -9.29
C ASP A 115 14.96 5.91 -10.02
N GLY A 116 14.73 7.07 -9.38
CA GLY A 116 15.21 8.35 -9.84
C GLY A 116 14.43 8.95 -11.02
N TYR A 117 13.16 8.57 -11.21
CA TYR A 117 12.31 9.12 -12.27
C TYR A 117 11.09 9.84 -11.68
N SER A 118 10.50 10.77 -12.45
CA SER A 118 9.23 11.40 -12.10
C SER A 118 8.06 10.51 -12.55
N PRO A 119 7.01 10.29 -11.72
CA PRO A 119 5.83 9.55 -12.14
C PRO A 119 5.21 10.03 -13.46
N ASP A 120 5.23 11.33 -13.73
CA ASP A 120 4.72 11.97 -14.95
C ASP A 120 5.74 12.03 -16.10
N ASP A 121 6.88 11.32 -15.98
CA ASP A 121 7.83 11.18 -17.10
C ASP A 121 7.16 10.38 -18.22
N THR A 122 7.10 10.97 -19.42
CA THR A 122 6.47 10.34 -20.59
C THR A 122 7.10 9.03 -21.03
N HIS A 123 8.38 8.79 -20.67
CA HIS A 123 9.02 7.48 -20.92
C HIS A 123 8.41 6.36 -20.06
N ALA A 124 7.81 6.69 -18.92
CA ALA A 124 7.10 5.72 -18.08
C ALA A 124 5.71 5.37 -18.61
N PHE A 125 5.11 6.20 -19.46
CA PHE A 125 3.72 6.06 -19.92
C PHE A 125 3.45 4.75 -20.65
N LYS A 126 4.43 4.22 -21.40
CA LYS A 126 4.33 2.92 -22.05
C LYS A 126 4.04 1.76 -21.08
N VAL A 127 4.59 1.82 -19.86
CA VAL A 127 4.28 0.83 -18.80
C VAL A 127 2.87 1.05 -18.28
N TYR A 128 2.43 2.30 -18.12
CA TYR A 128 1.08 2.62 -17.64
C TYR A 128 0.02 2.23 -18.67
N GLU A 129 0.31 2.39 -19.97
CA GLU A 129 -0.55 1.91 -21.07
C GLU A 129 -0.75 0.40 -20.96
N VAL A 130 0.36 -0.38 -20.90
CA VAL A 130 0.28 -1.84 -20.78
C VAL A 130 -0.42 -2.27 -19.49
N ALA A 131 -0.14 -1.61 -18.36
CA ALA A 131 -0.82 -1.91 -17.10
C ALA A 131 -2.33 -1.63 -17.19
N SER A 132 -2.73 -0.55 -17.85
CA SER A 132 -4.14 -0.21 -18.08
C SER A 132 -4.82 -1.22 -19.01
N GLU A 133 -4.18 -1.61 -20.13
CA GLU A 133 -4.67 -2.64 -21.04
C GLU A 133 -4.92 -3.98 -20.36
N LEU A 134 -4.03 -4.39 -19.46
CA LEU A 134 -4.07 -5.67 -18.77
C LEU A 134 -4.83 -5.65 -17.43
N ASP A 135 -5.49 -4.54 -17.12
CA ASP A 135 -6.19 -4.29 -15.84
C ASP A 135 -5.29 -4.56 -14.60
N MET A 136 -4.02 -4.16 -14.70
CA MET A 136 -3.04 -4.29 -13.63
C MET A 136 -3.03 -3.00 -12.79
N PRO A 137 -3.45 -3.02 -11.52
CA PRO A 137 -3.26 -1.87 -10.63
C PRO A 137 -1.77 -1.54 -10.48
N ILE A 138 -1.47 -0.25 -10.39
CA ILE A 138 -0.11 0.23 -10.06
C ILE A 138 -0.11 0.79 -8.64
N MET A 139 0.74 0.25 -7.77
CA MET A 139 1.06 0.84 -6.49
C MET A 139 2.37 1.62 -6.60
N PHE A 140 2.32 2.92 -6.40
CA PHE A 140 3.51 3.75 -6.27
C PHE A 140 4.00 3.77 -4.82
N HIS A 141 5.28 3.51 -4.58
CA HIS A 141 5.92 3.95 -3.35
C HIS A 141 5.87 5.49 -3.35
N HIS A 142 5.05 6.06 -2.48
CA HIS A 142 4.72 7.47 -2.51
C HIS A 142 5.03 8.17 -1.18
N ALA A 143 6.10 7.72 -0.52
CA ALA A 143 6.60 8.31 0.72
C ALA A 143 8.07 8.71 0.59
N GLY A 144 8.50 9.64 1.43
CA GLY A 144 9.92 9.95 1.59
C GLY A 144 10.63 8.84 2.35
N MET A 145 11.67 8.27 1.75
CA MET A 145 12.56 7.32 2.43
C MET A 145 13.60 8.09 3.25
N PRO A 146 13.98 7.61 4.46
CA PRO A 146 14.97 8.28 5.30
C PRO A 146 16.41 7.99 4.86
N VAL A 147 16.66 8.00 3.55
CA VAL A 147 17.98 7.73 2.96
C VAL A 147 18.39 8.85 2.01
N PRO A 148 19.66 9.28 2.02
CA PRO A 148 20.09 10.49 1.31
C PRO A 148 20.12 10.36 -0.21
N TYR A 149 20.01 9.15 -0.77
CA TYR A 149 20.02 8.90 -2.22
C TYR A 149 18.63 8.80 -2.83
N ASP A 150 17.54 8.86 -2.05
CA ASP A 150 16.17 8.88 -2.55
C ASP A 150 15.72 10.31 -2.88
N TYR A 151 15.01 10.45 -3.97
CA TYR A 151 14.55 11.74 -4.46
C TYR A 151 13.15 12.08 -3.97
N LEU A 152 13.04 12.81 -2.85
CA LEU A 152 11.76 13.24 -2.30
C LEU A 152 10.88 14.02 -3.31
N LYS A 153 11.46 14.70 -4.30
CA LYS A 153 10.71 15.38 -5.36
C LYS A 153 9.82 14.42 -6.17
N ASN A 154 10.24 13.15 -6.31
CA ASN A 154 9.53 12.14 -7.09
C ASN A 154 8.36 11.48 -6.31
N THR A 155 8.08 11.95 -5.11
CA THR A 155 6.87 11.63 -4.33
C THR A 155 5.89 12.81 -4.28
N ASN A 156 5.95 13.72 -5.26
CA ASN A 156 5.05 14.87 -5.34
C ASN A 156 3.67 14.42 -5.87
N PRO A 157 2.56 14.58 -5.12
CA PRO A 157 1.23 14.17 -5.57
C PRO A 157 0.77 14.85 -6.85
N ALA A 158 1.26 16.05 -7.17
CA ALA A 158 0.96 16.72 -8.43
C ALA A 158 1.42 15.94 -9.68
N GLN A 159 2.45 15.10 -9.56
CA GLN A 159 2.90 14.23 -10.65
C GLN A 159 1.90 13.07 -10.88
N ILE A 160 1.33 12.56 -9.81
CA ILE A 160 0.26 11.53 -9.90
C ILE A 160 -1.04 12.13 -10.45
N ASP A 161 -1.31 13.40 -10.17
CA ASP A 161 -2.45 14.12 -10.77
C ASP A 161 -2.38 14.10 -12.31
N VAL A 162 -1.19 14.29 -12.89
CA VAL A 162 -0.96 14.20 -14.34
C VAL A 162 -1.18 12.76 -14.84
N VAL A 163 -0.58 11.77 -14.16
CA VAL A 163 -0.74 10.35 -14.55
C VAL A 163 -2.20 9.93 -14.53
N ALA A 164 -2.93 10.28 -13.46
CA ALA A 164 -4.34 9.93 -13.32
C ALA A 164 -5.26 10.59 -14.37
N GLN A 165 -4.88 11.78 -14.85
CA GLN A 165 -5.57 12.45 -15.97
C GLN A 165 -5.30 11.73 -17.30
N CYS A 166 -4.05 11.33 -17.55
CA CYS A 166 -3.67 10.65 -18.80
C CYS A 166 -4.20 9.22 -18.87
N PHE A 167 -4.35 8.55 -17.72
CA PHE A 167 -4.76 7.15 -17.61
C PHE A 167 -5.97 6.98 -16.67
N PRO A 168 -7.17 7.46 -17.05
CA PRO A 168 -8.34 7.49 -16.17
C PRO A 168 -8.91 6.12 -15.80
N GLU A 169 -8.55 5.06 -16.54
CA GLU A 169 -8.95 3.67 -16.26
C GLU A 169 -7.90 2.90 -15.45
N LEU A 170 -6.66 3.41 -15.38
CA LEU A 170 -5.60 2.79 -14.60
C LEU A 170 -5.86 2.97 -13.10
N LYS A 171 -5.93 1.86 -12.37
CA LYS A 171 -6.05 1.90 -10.89
C LYS A 171 -4.70 2.23 -10.27
N ILE A 172 -4.64 3.33 -9.54
CA ILE A 172 -3.41 3.87 -8.93
C ILE A 172 -3.57 3.83 -7.42
N VAL A 173 -2.62 3.18 -6.72
CA VAL A 173 -2.57 3.17 -5.25
C VAL A 173 -1.32 3.91 -4.79
N LEU A 174 -1.49 4.90 -3.91
CA LEU A 174 -0.41 5.68 -3.32
C LEU A 174 -0.08 5.11 -1.96
N ALA A 175 1.07 4.47 -1.84
CA ALA A 175 1.51 3.82 -0.62
C ALA A 175 1.82 4.85 0.49
N HIS A 176 1.68 4.42 1.76
CA HIS A 176 2.07 5.17 2.96
C HIS A 176 1.35 6.51 3.11
N LEU A 177 0.09 6.62 2.64
CA LEU A 177 -0.69 7.87 2.59
C LEU A 177 0.04 9.04 1.89
N GLY A 178 1.13 8.79 1.18
CA GLY A 178 1.94 9.82 0.55
C GLY A 178 2.77 10.66 1.53
N TYR A 179 3.09 10.13 2.72
CA TYR A 179 3.84 10.88 3.73
C TYR A 179 5.21 11.39 3.19
N PRO A 180 5.59 12.65 3.44
CA PRO A 180 4.97 13.63 4.35
C PRO A 180 3.88 14.53 3.71
N ARG A 181 3.41 14.28 2.48
CA ARG A 181 2.47 15.12 1.72
C ARG A 181 1.03 14.56 1.76
N VAL A 182 0.58 14.14 2.94
CA VAL A 182 -0.70 13.42 3.11
C VAL A 182 -1.89 14.23 2.59
N ASP A 183 -2.01 15.50 2.95
CA ASP A 183 -3.14 16.35 2.55
C ASP A 183 -3.23 16.50 1.02
N GLU A 184 -2.10 16.70 0.35
CA GLU A 184 -2.03 16.79 -1.12
C GLU A 184 -2.39 15.44 -1.76
N THR A 185 -1.91 14.34 -1.20
CA THR A 185 -2.20 12.97 -1.65
C THR A 185 -3.69 12.65 -1.55
N LEU A 186 -4.31 12.97 -0.41
CA LEU A 186 -5.75 12.81 -0.22
C LEU A 186 -6.56 13.70 -1.18
N TYR A 187 -6.05 14.89 -1.50
CA TYR A 187 -6.70 15.78 -2.46
C TYR A 187 -6.65 15.19 -3.88
N VAL A 188 -5.54 14.59 -4.30
CA VAL A 188 -5.44 13.89 -5.59
C VAL A 188 -6.38 12.69 -5.62
N ALA A 189 -6.47 11.90 -4.55
CA ALA A 189 -7.44 10.81 -4.44
C ALA A 189 -8.90 11.31 -4.49
N ARG A 190 -9.21 12.50 -3.97
CA ARG A 190 -10.52 13.14 -4.10
C ARG A 190 -10.84 13.56 -5.54
N LYS A 191 -9.84 14.08 -6.25
CA LYS A 191 -10.00 14.59 -7.61
C LYS A 191 -10.22 13.47 -8.64
N HIS A 192 -9.54 12.33 -8.47
CA HIS A 192 -9.51 11.24 -9.44
C HIS A 192 -10.22 9.98 -8.92
N ARG A 193 -11.18 9.46 -9.69
CA ARG A 193 -11.93 8.23 -9.33
C ARG A 193 -11.04 6.99 -9.20
N ASN A 194 -9.93 6.96 -9.92
CA ASN A 194 -9.01 5.85 -10.09
C ASN A 194 -7.77 5.93 -9.16
N VAL A 195 -7.71 6.91 -8.24
CA VAL A 195 -6.61 7.04 -7.28
C VAL A 195 -7.08 6.65 -5.88
N PHE A 196 -6.30 5.79 -5.23
CA PHE A 196 -6.50 5.21 -3.90
C PHE A 196 -5.25 5.40 -3.06
N CYS A 197 -5.33 5.16 -1.75
CA CYS A 197 -4.18 5.21 -0.85
C CYS A 197 -4.16 3.98 0.06
N ASP A 198 -2.98 3.54 0.47
CA ASP A 198 -2.86 2.60 1.58
C ASP A 198 -2.32 3.28 2.85
N ILE A 199 -2.53 2.63 3.99
CA ILE A 199 -2.06 3.11 5.29
C ILE A 199 -0.83 2.36 5.80
N SER A 200 -0.11 1.69 4.91
CA SER A 200 1.07 0.92 5.28
C SER A 200 2.17 1.84 5.85
N TRP A 201 2.58 1.61 7.06
CA TRP A 201 3.68 2.27 7.77
C TRP A 201 3.98 3.74 7.35
N PRO A 202 3.02 4.69 7.48
CA PRO A 202 3.20 6.05 6.96
C PRO A 202 4.15 6.91 7.80
N TYR A 203 4.37 6.56 9.07
CA TYR A 203 5.20 7.32 10.00
C TYR A 203 6.29 6.42 10.58
N GLY A 204 7.23 6.96 11.34
CA GLY A 204 8.34 6.24 11.96
C GLY A 204 7.93 5.04 12.85
N ASP A 205 8.28 5.05 14.14
CA ASP A 205 8.00 3.93 15.05
C ASP A 205 6.49 3.71 15.25
N VAL A 206 5.98 2.58 14.79
CA VAL A 206 4.58 2.16 14.94
C VAL A 206 4.16 1.98 16.41
N ASN A 207 5.11 1.72 17.30
CA ASN A 207 4.87 1.57 18.74
C ASN A 207 4.84 2.92 19.47
N HIS A 208 5.29 4.00 18.81
CA HIS A 208 5.26 5.32 19.42
C HIS A 208 3.82 5.86 19.50
N PRO A 209 3.38 6.38 20.65
CA PRO A 209 1.99 6.86 20.83
C PRO A 209 1.53 7.88 19.79
N SER A 210 2.44 8.72 19.25
CA SER A 210 2.12 9.68 18.20
C SER A 210 1.73 9.03 16.89
N PHE A 211 2.14 7.80 16.59
CA PHE A 211 1.78 7.11 15.36
C PHE A 211 0.25 7.01 15.21
N VAL A 212 -0.42 6.53 16.24
CA VAL A 212 -1.89 6.39 16.23
C VAL A 212 -2.59 7.74 16.16
N TYR A 213 -2.05 8.76 16.86
CA TYR A 213 -2.59 10.11 16.81
C TYR A 213 -2.49 10.71 15.40
N LEU A 214 -1.34 10.57 14.74
CA LEU A 214 -1.13 11.06 13.38
C LEU A 214 -2.05 10.33 12.40
N LEU A 215 -2.14 9.01 12.50
CA LEU A 215 -3.02 8.23 11.63
C LEU A 215 -4.50 8.60 11.83
N TRP A 216 -4.95 8.75 13.06
CA TRP A 216 -6.30 9.22 13.38
C TRP A 216 -6.57 10.60 12.75
N LYS A 217 -5.65 11.55 12.90
CA LYS A 217 -5.77 12.89 12.32
C LYS A 217 -5.90 12.83 10.79
N ASP A 218 -5.06 12.02 10.14
CA ASP A 218 -5.05 11.94 8.68
C ASP A 218 -6.28 11.21 8.14
N LEU A 219 -6.77 10.20 8.85
CA LEU A 219 -8.04 9.55 8.53
C LEU A 219 -9.26 10.47 8.76
N LEU A 220 -9.21 11.39 9.75
CA LEU A 220 -10.21 12.46 9.89
C LEU A 220 -10.18 13.42 8.70
N THR A 221 -8.99 13.78 8.22
CA THR A 221 -8.85 14.59 7.01
C THR A 221 -9.46 13.86 5.81
N ALA A 222 -9.17 12.57 5.64
CA ALA A 222 -9.77 11.75 4.58
C ALA A 222 -11.30 11.64 4.70
N LEU A 223 -11.83 11.53 5.91
CA LEU A 223 -13.27 11.54 6.17
C LEU A 223 -13.89 12.87 5.74
N ASN A 224 -13.30 13.98 6.16
CA ASN A 224 -13.77 15.33 5.80
C ASN A 224 -13.69 15.58 4.28
N MET A 225 -12.66 15.09 3.61
CA MET A 225 -12.53 15.18 2.15
C MET A 225 -13.47 14.21 1.39
N GLY A 226 -14.14 13.28 2.07
CA GLY A 226 -15.02 12.29 1.45
C GLY A 226 -14.28 11.13 0.76
N VAL A 227 -13.03 10.87 1.11
CA VAL A 227 -12.18 9.85 0.46
C VAL A 227 -11.82 8.67 1.37
N LEU A 228 -12.40 8.59 2.56
CA LEU A 228 -12.10 7.52 3.50
C LEU A 228 -12.35 6.11 2.91
N ASP A 229 -13.33 5.97 2.00
CA ASP A 229 -13.63 4.71 1.33
C ASP A 229 -12.63 4.36 0.20
N LYS A 230 -11.73 5.27 -0.13
CA LYS A 230 -10.60 5.07 -1.06
C LYS A 230 -9.31 4.66 -0.37
N ILE A 231 -9.35 4.49 0.94
CA ILE A 231 -8.22 4.05 1.73
C ILE A 231 -8.32 2.54 1.95
N VAL A 232 -7.22 1.84 1.75
CA VAL A 232 -7.10 0.40 1.93
C VAL A 232 -6.08 0.08 3.02
N PHE A 233 -6.24 -1.07 3.65
CA PHE A 233 -5.34 -1.56 4.68
C PHE A 233 -4.08 -2.16 4.05
N GLY A 234 -2.94 -1.80 4.58
CA GLY A 234 -1.64 -2.37 4.32
C GLY A 234 -0.74 -2.19 5.54
N THR A 235 0.20 -3.09 5.75
CA THR A 235 1.09 -3.03 6.93
C THR A 235 2.52 -2.64 6.61
N ASP A 236 3.01 -2.92 5.40
CA ASP A 236 4.43 -2.94 5.05
C ASP A 236 5.20 -4.08 5.79
N TYR A 237 4.48 -5.23 5.93
CA TYR A 237 5.08 -6.44 6.51
C TYR A 237 6.35 -6.85 5.72
N PRO A 238 7.43 -7.32 6.36
CA PRO A 238 7.57 -7.66 7.77
C PRO A 238 7.99 -6.48 8.68
N GLY A 239 8.13 -5.27 8.17
CA GLY A 239 8.48 -4.09 8.97
C GLY A 239 7.47 -3.82 10.08
N VAL A 240 6.19 -3.96 9.75
CA VAL A 240 5.08 -3.85 10.73
C VAL A 240 4.25 -5.14 10.70
N ARG A 241 4.02 -5.72 11.87
CA ARG A 241 3.21 -6.95 11.98
C ARG A 241 1.72 -6.64 11.92
N GLN A 242 0.95 -7.55 11.30
CA GLN A 242 -0.48 -7.37 11.03
C GLN A 242 -1.30 -7.25 12.32
N ARG A 243 -1.09 -8.12 13.30
CA ARG A 243 -1.90 -8.17 14.51
C ARG A 243 -1.89 -6.87 15.32
N PRO A 244 -0.74 -6.30 15.67
CA PRO A 244 -0.69 -5.03 16.39
C PRO A 244 -1.33 -3.89 15.60
N TYR A 245 -1.18 -3.90 14.26
CA TYR A 245 -1.72 -2.85 13.41
C TYR A 245 -3.25 -2.91 13.32
N VAL A 246 -3.84 -4.11 13.18
CA VAL A 246 -5.31 -4.29 13.24
C VAL A 246 -5.85 -3.89 14.60
N ASP A 247 -5.22 -4.32 15.70
CA ASP A 247 -5.66 -3.96 17.05
C ASP A 247 -5.58 -2.44 17.28
N MET A 248 -4.56 -1.76 16.74
CA MET A 248 -4.43 -0.31 16.76
C MET A 248 -5.57 0.38 15.99
N LEU A 249 -5.92 -0.10 14.79
CA LEU A 249 -7.03 0.47 14.02
C LEU A 249 -8.38 0.31 14.75
N MET A 250 -8.57 -0.78 15.48
CA MET A 250 -9.79 -0.97 16.28
C MET A 250 -9.89 -0.01 17.46
N ASP A 251 -8.77 0.56 17.89
CA ASP A 251 -8.68 1.58 18.95
C ASP A 251 -8.35 2.98 18.42
N ILE A 252 -8.52 3.21 17.11
CA ILE A 252 -8.10 4.45 16.43
C ILE A 252 -8.74 5.71 17.05
N ASN A 253 -9.94 5.61 17.57
CA ASN A 253 -10.68 6.71 18.19
C ASN A 253 -10.25 7.06 19.63
N ARG A 254 -9.19 6.43 20.17
CA ARG A 254 -8.76 6.68 21.56
C ARG A 254 -8.35 8.13 21.84
N TYR A 255 -7.99 8.89 20.80
CA TYR A 255 -7.67 10.31 20.91
C TYR A 255 -8.82 11.27 20.61
N ALA A 256 -9.98 10.76 20.22
CA ALA A 256 -11.16 11.59 19.97
C ALA A 256 -11.69 12.19 21.29
N THR A 257 -11.60 13.50 21.42
CA THR A 257 -12.07 14.24 22.61
C THR A 257 -13.58 14.48 22.61
N HIS A 258 -14.23 14.40 21.45
CA HIS A 258 -15.65 14.59 21.23
C HIS A 258 -16.19 13.53 20.26
N ASP A 259 -17.47 13.21 20.35
CA ASP A 259 -18.10 12.22 19.47
C ASP A 259 -18.04 12.61 17.99
N ASP A 260 -18.14 13.91 17.68
CA ASP A 260 -18.06 14.45 16.31
C ASP A 260 -16.67 14.28 15.66
N LEU A 261 -15.65 13.99 16.46
CA LEU A 261 -14.29 13.71 16.02
C LEU A 261 -13.99 12.21 15.91
N LYS A 262 -14.98 11.36 16.11
CA LYS A 262 -14.80 9.92 15.94
C LYS A 262 -14.94 9.50 14.50
N LEU A 263 -13.98 8.70 14.05
CA LEU A 263 -14.08 7.98 12.78
C LEU A 263 -15.23 6.97 12.86
N PRO A 264 -16.08 6.87 11.83
CA PRO A 264 -17.08 5.80 11.73
C PRO A 264 -16.40 4.44 11.64
N MET A 265 -16.54 3.60 12.67
CA MET A 265 -15.81 2.34 12.78
C MET A 265 -16.19 1.31 11.71
N ASP A 266 -17.39 1.36 11.17
CA ASP A 266 -17.80 0.57 10.01
C ASP A 266 -17.00 0.92 8.76
N ARG A 267 -16.73 2.21 8.52
CA ARG A 267 -15.88 2.66 7.41
C ARG A 267 -14.40 2.31 7.66
N VAL A 268 -13.91 2.41 8.89
CA VAL A 268 -12.56 1.94 9.25
C VAL A 268 -12.42 0.44 8.99
N MET A 269 -13.42 -0.36 9.36
CA MET A 269 -13.42 -1.80 9.08
C MET A 269 -13.50 -2.11 7.58
N ASN A 270 -14.15 -1.27 6.76
CA ASN A 270 -14.20 -1.45 5.32
C ASN A 270 -12.81 -1.35 4.66
N MET A 271 -11.86 -0.64 5.27
CA MET A 271 -10.47 -0.60 4.78
C MET A 271 -9.81 -1.96 4.78
N LEU A 272 -10.20 -2.86 5.70
CA LEU A 272 -9.58 -4.17 5.87
C LEU A 272 -9.94 -5.16 4.74
N ASP A 273 -11.04 -4.92 4.00
CA ASP A 273 -11.55 -5.84 2.99
C ASP A 273 -12.38 -5.15 1.91
N LYS A 274 -13.52 -4.56 2.30
CA LYS A 274 -14.54 -4.09 1.36
C LYS A 274 -14.02 -3.06 0.36
N ASN A 275 -13.19 -2.09 0.80
CA ASN A 275 -12.68 -1.04 -0.08
C ASN A 275 -11.81 -1.64 -1.19
N ILE A 276 -10.97 -2.63 -0.86
CA ILE A 276 -10.07 -3.30 -1.81
C ILE A 276 -10.88 -3.97 -2.93
N HIS A 277 -11.91 -4.75 -2.56
CA HIS A 277 -12.75 -5.47 -3.50
C HIS A 277 -13.68 -4.56 -4.29
N SER A 278 -14.30 -3.56 -3.66
CA SER A 278 -15.22 -2.62 -4.33
C SER A 278 -14.54 -1.77 -5.40
N HIS A 279 -13.24 -1.59 -5.30
CA HIS A 279 -12.44 -0.85 -6.28
C HIS A 279 -11.69 -1.75 -7.26
N GLY A 280 -11.85 -3.08 -7.17
CA GLY A 280 -11.19 -4.04 -8.07
C GLY A 280 -9.66 -4.00 -7.98
N LEU A 281 -9.12 -3.76 -6.79
CA LEU A 281 -7.68 -3.71 -6.56
C LEU A 281 -7.05 -5.10 -6.37
N VAL A 282 -7.88 -6.11 -6.16
CA VAL A 282 -7.52 -7.53 -6.11
C VAL A 282 -8.55 -8.35 -6.89
N PRO A 283 -8.19 -9.59 -7.30
CA PRO A 283 -9.10 -10.48 -8.01
C PRO A 283 -10.28 -10.95 -7.16
#